data_e34cd3c77815a7b81a3c87d3f451e9e2
#
_entry.id   e34cd3c77815a7b81a3c87d3f451e9e2
#
_cell.length_a   1.000
_cell.length_b   1.000
_cell.length_c   1.000
_cell.angle_alpha   90.00
_cell.angle_beta   90.00
_cell.angle_gamma   90.00
#
_symmetry.space_group_name_H-M   'P 1'
#
loop_
_entity.id
_entity.type
_entity.pdbx_description
1 polymer ?
#
loop_
_entity_poly.entity_id
_entity_poly.type
_entity_poly.pdbx_seq_one_letter_code
_entity_poly.pdbx_strand_id
1 'polypeptide(L)'
;MLNVGLDAAFMGPLGLGVRGAAIATVLAQGISAVLGVVYILRGYPELRFTPRQLGAATRRAVTSMFWAGLSMGLMSAIYNLGSVALQSSINALGSVYITAQTAARRLAELYFIPGGALGIGVATFSSQNLGAGRRSRIWQSVKAALAIYFVWWVFVMAFTFLLGGAAIRGITGTTDEVIISNALLYLKISAPVIPPMAVLVILRNMLQGIRHTVEPLLASGLELYHTALDLPQPGVEHFMCNLKTEVYSRTGVLLATM
;
A
#
# COMPACT_ATOMS: atom_id res chain seq x y z
N MET A 1 -18.97 4.96 -2.21
CA MET A 1 -20.30 5.10 -2.86
C MET A 1 -20.71 6.56 -3.05
N LEU A 2 -20.70 7.42 -2.00
CA LEU A 2 -21.06 8.84 -2.12
C LEU A 2 -20.22 9.59 -3.18
N ASN A 3 -18.90 9.37 -3.19
CA ASN A 3 -17.99 9.98 -4.17
C ASN A 3 -18.42 9.63 -5.62
N VAL A 4 -18.68 8.36 -5.90
CA VAL A 4 -19.11 7.91 -7.25
C VAL A 4 -20.41 8.59 -7.69
N GLY A 5 -21.37 8.73 -6.76
CA GLY A 5 -22.63 9.44 -7.06
C GLY A 5 -22.42 10.93 -7.35
N LEU A 6 -21.56 11.58 -6.56
CA LEU A 6 -21.22 12.99 -6.77
C LEU A 6 -20.40 13.20 -8.05
N ASP A 7 -19.46 12.29 -8.38
CA ASP A 7 -18.69 12.32 -9.63
C ASP A 7 -19.64 12.24 -10.83
N ALA A 8 -20.56 11.27 -10.81
CA ALA A 8 -21.55 11.12 -11.88
C ALA A 8 -22.44 12.38 -12.04
N ALA A 9 -22.85 12.99 -10.94
CA ALA A 9 -23.69 14.18 -10.95
C ALA A 9 -22.93 15.43 -11.44
N PHE A 10 -21.69 15.64 -11.01
CA PHE A 10 -20.93 16.84 -11.33
C PHE A 10 -20.24 16.77 -12.69
N MET A 11 -19.80 15.60 -13.11
CA MET A 11 -19.18 15.42 -14.42
C MET A 11 -20.24 15.30 -15.55
N GLY A 12 -21.37 14.66 -15.26
CA GLY A 12 -22.45 14.46 -16.24
C GLY A 12 -23.37 15.69 -16.35
N PRO A 13 -24.49 15.79 -15.58
CA PRO A 13 -25.50 16.83 -15.74
C PRO A 13 -24.99 18.25 -15.55
N LEU A 14 -24.01 18.48 -14.65
CA LEU A 14 -23.45 19.81 -14.36
C LEU A 14 -22.30 20.19 -15.30
N GLY A 15 -21.78 19.25 -16.10
CA GLY A 15 -20.77 19.51 -17.12
C GLY A 15 -19.43 20.07 -16.60
N LEU A 16 -19.13 19.91 -15.31
CA LEU A 16 -17.94 20.47 -14.67
C LEU A 16 -16.65 19.72 -15.02
N GLY A 17 -16.73 18.61 -15.73
CA GLY A 17 -15.57 17.81 -16.16
C GLY A 17 -14.64 17.47 -14.99
N VAL A 18 -13.33 17.63 -15.18
CA VAL A 18 -12.30 17.29 -14.17
C VAL A 18 -12.47 18.11 -12.87
N ARG A 19 -12.93 19.36 -12.95
CA ARG A 19 -13.20 20.19 -11.78
C ARG A 19 -14.35 19.60 -10.94
N GLY A 20 -15.36 19.03 -11.60
CA GLY A 20 -16.45 18.33 -10.94
C GLY A 20 -15.97 17.14 -10.11
N ALA A 21 -15.10 16.31 -10.65
CA ALA A 21 -14.50 15.19 -9.94
C ALA A 21 -13.70 15.63 -8.68
N ALA A 22 -12.92 16.72 -8.79
CA ALA A 22 -12.17 17.24 -7.66
C ALA A 22 -13.11 17.73 -6.54
N ILE A 23 -14.15 18.48 -6.88
CA ILE A 23 -15.15 18.99 -5.93
C ILE A 23 -15.91 17.83 -5.29
N ALA A 24 -16.34 16.84 -6.06
CA ALA A 24 -17.04 15.65 -5.58
C ALA A 24 -16.19 14.88 -4.56
N THR A 25 -14.90 14.73 -4.82
CA THR A 25 -13.96 14.05 -3.91
C THR A 25 -13.85 14.81 -2.58
N VAL A 26 -13.66 16.13 -2.61
CA VAL A 26 -13.54 16.95 -1.40
C VAL A 26 -14.84 16.91 -0.58
N LEU A 27 -16.00 17.04 -1.25
CA LEU A 27 -17.30 16.98 -0.58
C LEU A 27 -17.56 15.60 0.02
N ALA A 28 -17.28 14.52 -0.70
CA ALA A 28 -17.46 13.16 -0.19
C ALA A 28 -16.59 12.90 1.05
N GLN A 29 -15.34 13.35 1.04
CA GLN A 29 -14.44 13.24 2.19
C GLN A 29 -14.90 14.09 3.37
N GLY A 30 -15.33 15.33 3.12
CA GLY A 30 -15.86 16.23 4.14
C GLY A 30 -17.11 15.65 4.83
N ILE A 31 -18.07 15.17 4.03
CA ILE A 31 -19.28 14.52 4.56
C ILE A 31 -18.92 13.27 5.36
N SER A 32 -18.01 12.43 4.85
CA SER A 32 -17.56 11.22 5.54
C SER A 32 -16.88 11.54 6.87
N ALA A 33 -16.06 12.60 6.92
CA ALA A 33 -15.41 13.05 8.14
C ALA A 33 -16.43 13.53 9.18
N VAL A 34 -17.41 14.35 8.78
CA VAL A 34 -18.47 14.84 9.67
C VAL A 34 -19.31 13.68 10.20
N LEU A 35 -19.72 12.77 9.33
CA LEU A 35 -20.47 11.57 9.73
C LEU A 35 -19.65 10.68 10.69
N GLY A 36 -18.35 10.52 10.44
CA GLY A 36 -17.45 9.78 11.32
C GLY A 36 -17.35 10.41 12.71
N VAL A 37 -17.19 11.73 12.79
CA VAL A 37 -17.17 12.46 14.07
C VAL A 37 -18.50 12.33 14.80
N VAL A 38 -19.62 12.53 14.10
CA VAL A 38 -20.98 12.39 14.69
C VAL A 38 -21.21 10.97 15.21
N TYR A 39 -20.78 9.95 14.44
CA TYR A 39 -20.89 8.56 14.84
C TYR A 39 -20.08 8.25 16.11
N ILE A 40 -18.83 8.72 16.18
CA ILE A 40 -17.99 8.55 17.37
C ILE A 40 -18.60 9.27 18.58
N LEU A 41 -19.01 10.53 18.42
CA LEU A 41 -19.57 11.31 19.51
C LEU A 41 -20.90 10.74 20.03
N ARG A 42 -21.70 10.07 19.19
CA ARG A 42 -22.96 9.47 19.59
C ARG A 42 -22.82 8.04 20.11
N GLY A 43 -21.97 7.23 19.47
CA GLY A 43 -21.86 5.80 19.75
C GLY A 43 -20.85 5.43 20.83
N TYR A 44 -19.85 6.27 21.09
CA TYR A 44 -18.73 5.94 21.98
C TYR A 44 -18.46 7.03 23.00
N PRO A 45 -19.18 6.99 24.16
CA PRO A 45 -19.01 8.00 25.21
C PRO A 45 -17.57 8.12 25.72
N GLU A 46 -16.80 7.01 25.71
CA GLU A 46 -15.41 6.95 26.16
C GLU A 46 -14.45 7.73 25.25
N LEU A 47 -14.83 7.93 24.00
CA LEU A 47 -14.04 8.68 23.01
C LEU A 47 -14.45 10.15 22.90
N ARG A 48 -15.44 10.60 23.70
CA ARG A 48 -15.81 12.00 23.77
C ARG A 48 -14.72 12.76 24.49
N PHE A 49 -14.14 13.71 23.80
CA PHE A 49 -13.15 14.61 24.41
C PHE A 49 -13.79 15.97 24.70
N THR A 50 -13.43 16.55 25.84
CA THR A 50 -13.78 17.92 26.18
C THR A 50 -12.58 18.82 25.88
N PRO A 51 -12.77 20.11 25.54
CA PRO A 51 -11.67 21.06 25.32
C PRO A 51 -10.67 21.11 26.49
N ARG A 52 -11.15 20.84 27.70
CA ARG A 52 -10.33 20.78 28.91
C ARG A 52 -9.34 19.61 28.91
N GLN A 53 -9.71 18.46 28.32
CA GLN A 53 -8.85 17.28 28.19
C GLN A 53 -7.78 17.45 27.12
N LEU A 54 -8.03 18.26 26.10
CA LEU A 54 -7.02 18.64 25.10
C LEU A 54 -5.84 19.40 25.72
N GLY A 55 -6.13 20.31 26.67
CA GLY A 55 -5.10 21.03 27.42
C GLY A 55 -4.33 20.17 28.42
N ALA A 56 -4.91 19.02 28.83
CA ALA A 56 -4.30 18.06 29.75
C ALA A 56 -3.46 16.99 29.05
N ALA A 57 -3.33 17.03 27.71
CA ALA A 57 -2.53 16.07 26.95
C ALA A 57 -1.06 16.13 27.41
N THR A 58 -0.56 15.00 27.92
CA THR A 58 0.81 14.91 28.41
C THR A 58 1.78 15.15 27.25
N ARG A 59 2.76 16.05 27.44
CA ARG A 59 3.82 16.35 26.44
C ARG A 59 4.43 15.06 25.87
N ARG A 60 4.61 14.04 26.71
CA ARG A 60 5.13 12.73 26.31
C ARG A 60 4.22 12.02 25.29
N ALA A 61 2.90 12.07 25.49
CA ALA A 61 1.94 11.47 24.55
C ALA A 61 1.96 12.18 23.19
N VAL A 62 1.93 13.52 23.21
CA VAL A 62 2.00 14.34 21.98
C VAL A 62 3.29 14.09 21.21
N THR A 63 4.43 14.08 21.91
CA THR A 63 5.75 13.81 21.30
C THR A 63 5.81 12.39 20.70
N SER A 64 5.30 11.39 21.41
CA SER A 64 5.25 10.01 20.90
C SER A 64 4.39 9.90 19.64
N MET A 65 3.23 10.54 19.60
CA MET A 65 2.35 10.56 18.42
C MET A 65 3.00 11.32 17.26
N PHE A 66 3.66 12.44 17.52
CA PHE A 66 4.37 13.20 16.50
C PHE A 66 5.47 12.38 15.84
N TRP A 67 6.33 11.72 16.63
CA TRP A 67 7.40 10.88 16.09
C TRP A 67 6.88 9.66 15.33
N ALA A 68 5.81 9.03 15.82
CA ALA A 68 5.16 7.94 15.11
C ALA A 68 4.59 8.41 13.75
N GLY A 69 3.88 9.53 13.73
CA GLY A 69 3.35 10.11 12.50
C GLY A 69 4.44 10.56 11.52
N LEU A 70 5.50 11.17 12.03
CA LEU A 70 6.67 11.57 11.22
C LEU A 70 7.35 10.37 10.60
N SER A 71 7.57 9.29 11.36
CA SER A 71 8.14 8.04 10.86
C SER A 71 7.31 7.45 9.72
N MET A 72 5.97 7.39 9.90
CA MET A 72 5.06 6.89 8.84
C MET A 72 5.05 7.80 7.62
N GLY A 73 5.08 9.12 7.81
CA GLY A 73 5.16 10.11 6.74
C GLY A 73 6.45 10.00 5.94
N LEU A 74 7.59 9.85 6.62
CA LEU A 74 8.89 9.64 5.97
C LEU A 74 8.92 8.33 5.18
N MET A 75 8.38 7.23 5.72
CA MET A 75 8.25 5.97 4.96
C MET A 75 7.46 6.17 3.67
N SER A 76 6.32 6.86 3.75
CA SER A 76 5.50 7.14 2.56
C SER A 76 6.22 8.04 1.56
N ALA A 77 6.95 9.04 2.03
CA ALA A 77 7.76 9.92 1.18
C ALA A 77 8.86 9.14 0.44
N ILE A 78 9.59 8.27 1.14
CA ILE A 78 10.62 7.41 0.58
C ILE A 78 10.04 6.53 -0.53
N TYR A 79 8.92 5.87 -0.26
CA TYR A 79 8.24 5.01 -1.26
C TYR A 79 7.83 5.82 -2.51
N ASN A 80 7.27 7.02 -2.32
CA ASN A 80 6.86 7.86 -3.44
C ASN A 80 8.03 8.39 -4.25
N LEU A 81 9.17 8.74 -3.62
CA LEU A 81 10.39 9.15 -4.32
C LEU A 81 10.91 8.03 -5.23
N GLY A 82 10.96 6.79 -4.73
CA GLY A 82 11.31 5.63 -5.56
C GLY A 82 10.37 5.44 -6.75
N SER A 83 9.06 5.62 -6.53
CA SER A 83 8.06 5.55 -7.60
C SER A 83 8.24 6.64 -8.68
N VAL A 84 8.59 7.87 -8.27
CA VAL A 84 8.85 8.98 -9.22
C VAL A 84 10.12 8.71 -10.04
N ALA A 85 11.18 8.21 -9.41
CA ALA A 85 12.41 7.85 -10.11
C ALA A 85 12.17 6.76 -11.16
N LEU A 86 11.44 5.71 -10.80
CA LEU A 86 11.05 4.65 -11.73
C LEU A 86 10.20 5.20 -12.89
N GLN A 87 9.22 6.06 -12.59
CA GLN A 87 8.36 6.67 -13.62
C GLN A 87 9.17 7.53 -14.59
N SER A 88 10.17 8.26 -14.10
CA SER A 88 11.08 9.06 -14.96
C SER A 88 11.83 8.18 -15.96
N SER A 89 12.36 7.04 -15.51
CA SER A 89 13.04 6.07 -16.37
C SER A 89 12.10 5.48 -17.44
N ILE A 90 10.87 5.18 -17.09
CA ILE A 90 9.87 4.64 -18.02
C ILE A 90 9.45 5.68 -19.05
N ASN A 91 9.33 6.95 -18.65
CA ASN A 91 8.99 8.03 -19.56
C ASN A 91 10.02 8.21 -20.68
N ALA A 92 11.27 7.88 -20.42
CA ALA A 92 12.33 7.90 -21.42
C ALA A 92 12.21 6.80 -22.50
N LEU A 93 11.45 5.73 -22.24
CA LEU A 93 11.25 4.61 -23.19
C LEU A 93 10.17 4.88 -24.25
N GLY A 94 9.37 5.94 -24.09
CA GLY A 94 8.37 6.33 -25.08
C GLY A 94 6.92 5.90 -24.72
N SER A 95 5.97 6.41 -25.49
CA SER A 95 4.52 6.33 -25.18
C SER A 95 3.94 4.92 -25.10
N VAL A 96 4.45 3.99 -25.91
CA VAL A 96 4.01 2.60 -25.93
C VAL A 96 4.28 1.93 -24.58
N TYR A 97 5.49 2.10 -24.05
CA TYR A 97 5.87 1.54 -22.75
C TYR A 97 5.15 2.21 -21.56
N ILE A 98 4.94 3.53 -21.64
CA ILE A 98 4.16 4.27 -20.65
C ILE A 98 2.73 3.72 -20.56
N THR A 99 2.08 3.51 -21.71
CA THR A 99 0.72 2.97 -21.78
C THR A 99 0.66 1.54 -21.24
N ALA A 100 1.58 0.69 -21.68
CA ALA A 100 1.68 -0.69 -21.21
C ALA A 100 1.88 -0.78 -19.71
N GLN A 101 2.81 -0.01 -19.16
CA GLN A 101 3.11 0.02 -17.72
C GLN A 101 1.94 0.60 -16.91
N THR A 102 1.28 1.65 -17.41
CA THR A 102 0.13 2.25 -16.72
C THR A 102 -1.02 1.25 -16.59
N ALA A 103 -1.30 0.50 -17.65
CA ALA A 103 -2.33 -0.54 -17.63
C ALA A 103 -1.96 -1.69 -16.67
N ALA A 104 -0.73 -2.18 -16.76
CA ALA A 104 -0.23 -3.23 -15.88
C ALA A 104 -0.24 -2.80 -14.41
N ARG A 105 0.17 -1.56 -14.13
CA ARG A 105 0.17 -0.99 -12.77
C ARG A 105 -1.23 -0.91 -12.17
N ARG A 106 -2.23 -0.47 -12.92
CA ARG A 106 -3.63 -0.47 -12.47
C ARG A 106 -4.11 -1.85 -12.05
N LEU A 107 -3.75 -2.87 -12.83
CA LEU A 107 -4.09 -4.25 -12.49
C LEU A 107 -3.30 -4.76 -11.29
N ALA A 108 -2.00 -4.45 -11.20
CA ALA A 108 -1.16 -4.78 -10.07
C ALA A 108 -1.65 -4.13 -8.77
N GLU A 109 -2.14 -2.88 -8.82
CA GLU A 109 -2.73 -2.21 -7.66
C GLU A 109 -3.91 -2.99 -7.07
N LEU A 110 -4.77 -3.58 -7.93
CA LEU A 110 -5.86 -4.46 -7.47
C LEU A 110 -5.32 -5.71 -6.75
N TYR A 111 -4.19 -6.24 -7.19
CA TYR A 111 -3.56 -7.40 -6.55
C TYR A 111 -3.05 -7.10 -5.15
N PHE A 112 -2.65 -5.86 -4.87
CA PHE A 112 -2.14 -5.41 -3.57
C PHE A 112 -3.21 -5.00 -2.56
N ILE A 113 -4.44 -4.70 -2.98
CA ILE A 113 -5.53 -4.25 -2.10
C ILE A 113 -5.75 -5.18 -0.89
N PRO A 114 -5.90 -6.52 -1.07
CA PRO A 114 -6.11 -7.41 0.07
C PRO A 114 -4.93 -7.45 1.04
N GLY A 115 -3.69 -7.32 0.53
CA GLY A 115 -2.49 -7.24 1.37
C GLY A 115 -2.49 -6.03 2.29
N GLY A 116 -2.84 -4.87 1.76
CA GLY A 116 -3.01 -3.65 2.55
C GLY A 116 -4.10 -3.78 3.62
N ALA A 117 -5.27 -4.32 3.24
CA ALA A 117 -6.38 -4.54 4.16
C ALA A 117 -6.02 -5.51 5.30
N LEU A 118 -5.38 -6.63 4.96
CA LEU A 118 -4.88 -7.60 5.95
C LEU A 118 -3.82 -6.97 6.86
N GLY A 119 -2.91 -6.16 6.31
CA GLY A 119 -1.91 -5.43 7.09
C GLY A 119 -2.55 -4.54 8.16
N ILE A 120 -3.54 -3.72 7.78
CA ILE A 120 -4.28 -2.85 8.72
C ILE A 120 -5.01 -3.69 9.78
N GLY A 121 -5.64 -4.80 9.36
CA GLY A 121 -6.30 -5.73 10.28
C GLY A 121 -5.32 -6.32 11.30
N VAL A 122 -4.16 -6.77 10.86
CA VAL A 122 -3.10 -7.31 11.74
C VAL A 122 -2.57 -6.23 12.67
N ALA A 123 -2.35 -4.98 12.22
CA ALA A 123 -1.92 -3.88 13.07
C ALA A 123 -2.92 -3.62 14.20
N THR A 124 -4.21 -3.52 13.88
CA THR A 124 -5.28 -3.29 14.84
C THR A 124 -5.40 -4.44 15.84
N PHE A 125 -5.40 -5.68 15.35
CA PHE A 125 -5.47 -6.88 16.19
C PHE A 125 -4.24 -7.01 17.10
N SER A 126 -3.06 -6.71 16.59
CA SER A 126 -1.80 -6.75 17.34
C SER A 126 -1.78 -5.73 18.46
N SER A 127 -2.21 -4.49 18.21
CA SER A 127 -2.26 -3.44 19.24
C SER A 127 -3.23 -3.80 20.38
N GLN A 128 -4.41 -4.35 20.05
CA GLN A 128 -5.40 -4.79 21.04
C GLN A 128 -4.89 -5.96 21.90
N ASN A 129 -4.26 -6.97 21.25
CA ASN A 129 -3.74 -8.14 21.98
C ASN A 129 -2.47 -7.82 22.78
N LEU A 130 -1.67 -6.86 22.34
CA LEU A 130 -0.54 -6.35 23.14
C LEU A 130 -1.05 -5.68 24.42
N GLY A 131 -2.07 -4.82 24.32
CA GLY A 131 -2.72 -4.18 25.47
C GLY A 131 -3.35 -5.18 26.45
N ALA A 132 -3.85 -6.32 25.92
CA ALA A 132 -4.39 -7.42 26.72
C ALA A 132 -3.33 -8.42 27.23
N GLY A 133 -2.03 -8.21 26.96
CA GLY A 133 -0.93 -9.10 27.36
C GLY A 133 -0.88 -10.44 26.61
N ARG A 134 -1.64 -10.60 25.53
CA ARG A 134 -1.80 -11.87 24.80
C ARG A 134 -0.89 -11.96 23.58
N ARG A 135 0.42 -11.95 23.78
CA ARG A 135 1.43 -11.92 22.68
C ARG A 135 1.34 -13.08 21.70
N SER A 136 0.98 -14.28 22.14
CA SER A 136 0.85 -15.45 21.25
C SER A 136 -0.19 -15.26 20.14
N ARG A 137 -1.26 -14.50 20.42
CA ARG A 137 -2.32 -14.19 19.44
C ARG A 137 -1.85 -13.28 18.32
N ILE A 138 -0.85 -12.43 18.57
CA ILE A 138 -0.25 -11.55 17.55
C ILE A 138 0.34 -12.41 16.44
N TRP A 139 1.15 -13.42 16.79
CA TRP A 139 1.73 -14.33 15.79
C TRP A 139 0.69 -15.19 15.07
N GLN A 140 -0.37 -15.58 15.75
CA GLN A 140 -1.49 -16.29 15.11
C GLN A 140 -2.16 -15.42 14.05
N SER A 141 -2.35 -14.12 14.31
CA SER A 141 -2.94 -13.22 13.33
C SER A 141 -2.05 -13.01 12.10
N VAL A 142 -0.72 -12.90 12.30
CA VAL A 142 0.23 -12.82 11.20
C VAL A 142 0.19 -14.07 10.32
N LYS A 143 0.24 -15.25 10.94
CA LYS A 143 0.15 -16.53 10.19
C LYS A 143 -1.16 -16.66 9.42
N ALA A 144 -2.29 -16.29 10.04
CA ALA A 144 -3.59 -16.30 9.38
C ALA A 144 -3.64 -15.33 8.19
N ALA A 145 -3.14 -14.11 8.36
CA ALA A 145 -3.08 -13.12 7.29
C ALA A 145 -2.20 -13.58 6.12
N LEU A 146 -1.04 -14.19 6.41
CA LEU A 146 -0.15 -14.73 5.39
C LEU A 146 -0.81 -15.91 4.64
N ALA A 147 -1.53 -16.79 5.34
CA ALA A 147 -2.24 -17.90 4.72
C ALA A 147 -3.36 -17.41 3.79
N ILE A 148 -4.16 -16.43 4.24
CA ILE A 148 -5.21 -15.81 3.41
C ILE A 148 -4.60 -15.15 2.18
N TYR A 149 -3.49 -14.42 2.37
CA TYR A 149 -2.82 -13.76 1.27
C TYR A 149 -2.19 -14.74 0.28
N PHE A 150 -1.68 -15.85 0.75
CA PHE A 150 -1.15 -16.92 -0.11
C PHE A 150 -2.23 -17.51 -1.03
N VAL A 151 -3.43 -17.75 -0.50
CA VAL A 151 -4.59 -18.20 -1.31
C VAL A 151 -4.95 -17.13 -2.35
N TRP A 152 -4.98 -15.86 -1.95
CA TRP A 152 -5.20 -14.75 -2.87
C TRP A 152 -4.12 -14.69 -3.96
N TRP A 153 -2.85 -14.86 -3.60
CA TRP A 153 -1.75 -14.87 -4.56
C TRP A 153 -1.86 -15.99 -5.59
N VAL A 154 -2.25 -17.20 -5.18
CA VAL A 154 -2.51 -18.31 -6.11
C VAL A 154 -3.60 -17.92 -7.11
N PHE A 155 -4.67 -17.29 -6.63
CA PHE A 155 -5.72 -16.75 -7.50
C PHE A 155 -5.18 -15.70 -8.48
N VAL A 156 -4.39 -14.74 -7.99
CA VAL A 156 -3.77 -13.70 -8.83
C VAL A 156 -2.85 -14.31 -9.89
N MET A 157 -2.06 -15.32 -9.53
CA MET A 157 -1.21 -16.05 -10.48
C MET A 157 -2.06 -16.71 -11.58
N ALA A 158 -3.05 -17.49 -11.20
CA ALA A 158 -3.95 -18.12 -12.16
C ALA A 158 -4.65 -17.08 -13.06
N PHE A 159 -5.18 -16.01 -12.48
CA PHE A 159 -5.82 -14.92 -13.23
C PHE A 159 -4.86 -14.25 -14.21
N THR A 160 -3.63 -13.92 -13.78
CA THR A 160 -2.63 -13.26 -14.63
C THR A 160 -2.24 -14.12 -15.83
N PHE A 161 -2.05 -15.42 -15.63
CA PHE A 161 -1.65 -16.34 -16.70
C PHE A 161 -2.78 -16.69 -17.64
N LEU A 162 -4.02 -16.82 -17.13
CA LEU A 162 -5.18 -17.23 -17.94
C LEU A 162 -5.92 -16.05 -18.57
N LEU A 163 -6.12 -14.97 -17.81
CA LEU A 163 -7.01 -13.86 -18.19
C LEU A 163 -6.30 -12.50 -18.27
N GLY A 164 -5.01 -12.43 -17.94
CA GLY A 164 -4.26 -11.17 -17.89
C GLY A 164 -4.31 -10.37 -19.20
N GLY A 165 -4.17 -11.03 -20.34
CA GLY A 165 -4.27 -10.38 -21.64
C GLY A 165 -5.65 -9.79 -21.92
N ALA A 166 -6.72 -10.50 -21.58
CA ALA A 166 -8.10 -10.01 -21.72
C ALA A 166 -8.36 -8.83 -20.77
N ALA A 167 -7.86 -8.90 -19.54
CA ALA A 167 -7.98 -7.82 -18.56
C ALA A 167 -7.25 -6.54 -19.02
N ILE A 168 -6.05 -6.66 -19.59
CA ILE A 168 -5.31 -5.52 -20.16
C ILE A 168 -6.05 -4.90 -21.32
N ARG A 169 -6.58 -5.69 -22.24
CA ARG A 169 -7.43 -5.20 -23.36
C ARG A 169 -8.65 -4.45 -22.83
N GLY A 170 -9.31 -4.97 -21.81
CA GLY A 170 -10.47 -4.32 -21.18
C GLY A 170 -10.13 -2.98 -20.50
N ILE A 171 -8.95 -2.86 -19.89
CA ILE A 171 -8.51 -1.63 -19.21
C ILE A 171 -8.05 -0.56 -20.20
N THR A 172 -7.31 -0.97 -21.23
CA THR A 172 -6.69 -0.04 -22.20
C THR A 172 -7.61 0.31 -23.35
N GLY A 173 -8.56 -0.56 -23.66
CA GLY A 173 -9.38 -0.44 -24.87
C GLY A 173 -8.57 -0.61 -26.17
N THR A 174 -7.28 -0.98 -26.10
CA THR A 174 -6.40 -1.14 -27.25
C THR A 174 -6.35 -2.59 -27.73
N THR A 175 -6.17 -2.76 -29.02
CA THR A 175 -5.88 -4.04 -29.68
C THR A 175 -4.41 -4.18 -30.09
N ASP A 176 -3.58 -3.18 -29.76
CA ASP A 176 -2.14 -3.20 -30.05
C ASP A 176 -1.44 -4.30 -29.25
N GLU A 177 -1.00 -5.33 -29.96
CA GLU A 177 -0.34 -6.50 -29.36
C GLU A 177 0.99 -6.15 -28.70
N VAL A 178 1.67 -5.08 -29.12
CA VAL A 178 2.94 -4.64 -28.50
C VAL A 178 2.66 -4.10 -27.09
N ILE A 179 1.60 -3.32 -26.92
CA ILE A 179 1.20 -2.78 -25.61
C ILE A 179 0.75 -3.93 -24.70
N ILE A 180 -0.09 -4.83 -25.22
CA ILE A 180 -0.63 -5.95 -24.44
C ILE A 180 0.46 -6.91 -24.01
N SER A 181 1.39 -7.28 -24.89
CA SER A 181 2.48 -8.20 -24.58
C SER A 181 3.45 -7.63 -23.54
N ASN A 182 3.81 -6.35 -23.65
CA ASN A 182 4.69 -5.68 -22.68
C ASN A 182 4.01 -5.56 -21.30
N ALA A 183 2.72 -5.17 -21.27
CA ALA A 183 1.98 -5.10 -20.01
C ALA A 183 1.82 -6.48 -19.36
N LEU A 184 1.54 -7.51 -20.15
CA LEU A 184 1.43 -8.88 -19.66
C LEU A 184 2.77 -9.44 -19.17
N LEU A 185 3.86 -9.13 -19.87
CA LEU A 185 5.22 -9.49 -19.43
C LEU A 185 5.53 -8.86 -18.07
N TYR A 186 5.25 -7.57 -17.91
CA TYR A 186 5.42 -6.88 -16.63
C TYR A 186 4.64 -7.58 -15.50
N LEU A 187 3.38 -7.93 -15.73
CA LEU A 187 2.56 -8.63 -14.72
C LEU A 187 3.09 -10.03 -14.42
N LYS A 188 3.51 -10.79 -15.42
CA LYS A 188 4.08 -12.14 -15.25
C LYS A 188 5.39 -12.12 -14.46
N ILE A 189 6.21 -11.11 -14.65
CA ILE A 189 7.47 -10.93 -13.89
C ILE A 189 7.16 -10.45 -12.47
N SER A 190 6.19 -9.54 -12.30
CA SER A 190 5.84 -8.98 -11.00
C SER A 190 5.08 -9.96 -10.09
N ALA A 191 4.21 -10.80 -10.66
CA ALA A 191 3.33 -11.67 -9.89
C ALA A 191 4.07 -12.65 -8.93
N PRO A 192 5.21 -13.27 -9.28
CA PRO A 192 5.99 -14.11 -8.34
C PRO A 192 6.61 -13.33 -7.18
N VAL A 193 6.80 -12.02 -7.33
CA VAL A 193 7.42 -11.14 -6.29
C VAL A 193 6.40 -10.67 -5.26
N ILE A 194 5.11 -10.83 -5.54
CA ILE A 194 4.02 -10.40 -4.64
C ILE A 194 4.08 -11.04 -3.24
N PRO A 195 4.35 -12.36 -3.05
CA PRO A 195 4.40 -12.95 -1.71
C PRO A 195 5.45 -12.35 -0.78
N PRO A 196 6.72 -12.18 -1.18
CA PRO A 196 7.70 -11.49 -0.33
C PRO A 196 7.26 -10.09 0.08
N MET A 197 6.68 -9.31 -0.85
CA MET A 197 6.14 -7.98 -0.56
C MET A 197 4.99 -8.03 0.44
N ALA A 198 4.11 -9.03 0.35
CA ALA A 198 3.03 -9.23 1.31
C ALA A 198 3.54 -9.52 2.72
N VAL A 199 4.57 -10.37 2.84
CA VAL A 199 5.23 -10.63 4.12
C VAL A 199 5.76 -9.34 4.72
N LEU A 200 6.47 -8.53 3.91
CA LEU A 200 6.98 -7.22 4.34
C LEU A 200 5.86 -6.30 4.82
N VAL A 201 4.78 -6.16 4.04
CA VAL A 201 3.65 -5.28 4.38
C VAL A 201 2.97 -5.74 5.66
N ILE A 202 2.71 -7.02 5.83
CA ILE A 202 2.02 -7.57 7.00
C ILE A 202 2.90 -7.43 8.26
N LEU A 203 4.19 -7.76 8.18
CA LEU A 203 5.11 -7.62 9.31
C LEU A 203 5.34 -6.14 9.68
N ARG A 204 5.49 -5.27 8.71
CA ARG A 204 5.59 -3.83 8.91
C ARG A 204 4.38 -3.28 9.67
N ASN A 205 3.18 -3.64 9.24
CA ASN A 205 1.94 -3.22 9.90
C ASN A 205 1.82 -3.82 11.31
N MET A 206 2.23 -5.08 11.51
CA MET A 206 2.30 -5.68 12.85
C MET A 206 3.22 -4.87 13.77
N LEU A 207 4.45 -4.56 13.34
CA LEU A 207 5.41 -3.77 14.11
C LEU A 207 4.87 -2.38 14.45
N GLN A 208 4.23 -1.70 13.50
CA GLN A 208 3.57 -0.42 13.75
C GLN A 208 2.45 -0.57 14.79
N GLY A 209 1.65 -1.64 14.73
CA GLY A 209 0.59 -1.94 15.69
C GLY A 209 1.11 -2.15 17.12
N ILE A 210 2.30 -2.71 17.29
CA ILE A 210 2.95 -2.88 18.60
C ILE A 210 3.86 -1.70 19.01
N ARG A 211 3.74 -0.56 18.32
CA ARG A 211 4.49 0.70 18.55
C ARG A 211 5.98 0.65 18.24
N HIS A 212 6.44 -0.36 17.50
CA HIS A 212 7.77 -0.38 16.93
C HIS A 212 7.75 0.36 15.59
N THR A 213 8.18 1.62 15.55
CA THR A 213 8.08 2.49 14.36
C THR A 213 9.43 2.78 13.72
N VAL A 214 10.53 2.55 14.43
CA VAL A 214 11.88 2.83 13.95
C VAL A 214 12.37 1.75 12.99
N GLU A 215 12.15 0.49 13.32
CA GLU A 215 12.58 -0.65 12.50
C GLU A 215 11.95 -0.64 11.09
N PRO A 216 10.62 -0.41 10.95
CA PRO A 216 10.02 -0.24 9.64
C PRO A 216 10.56 0.96 8.85
N LEU A 217 10.92 2.05 9.52
CA LEU A 217 11.52 3.22 8.89
C LEU A 217 12.92 2.91 8.35
N LEU A 218 13.76 2.25 9.14
CA LEU A 218 15.11 1.84 8.73
C LEU A 218 15.06 0.85 7.56
N ALA A 219 14.14 -0.11 7.60
CA ALA A 219 13.94 -1.05 6.48
C ALA A 219 13.57 -0.32 5.18
N SER A 220 12.68 0.68 5.25
CA SER A 220 12.31 1.48 4.08
C SER A 220 13.44 2.38 3.59
N GLY A 221 14.25 2.91 4.50
CA GLY A 221 15.46 3.68 4.15
C GLY A 221 16.51 2.84 3.42
N LEU A 222 16.74 1.61 3.88
CA LEU A 222 17.62 0.66 3.22
C LEU A 222 17.10 0.26 1.82
N GLU A 223 15.80 0.01 1.70
CA GLU A 223 15.14 -0.29 0.43
C GLU A 223 15.36 0.85 -0.59
N LEU A 224 15.18 2.12 -0.17
CA LEU A 224 15.47 3.27 -1.02
C LEU A 224 16.95 3.38 -1.39
N TYR A 225 17.84 3.20 -0.41
CA TYR A 225 19.28 3.28 -0.63
C TYR A 225 19.73 2.28 -1.70
N HIS A 226 19.29 1.04 -1.64
CA HIS A 226 19.55 0.04 -2.67
C HIS A 226 18.94 0.43 -4.02
N THR A 227 17.68 0.86 -4.05
CA THR A 227 17.03 1.33 -5.28
C THR A 227 17.78 2.50 -5.91
N ALA A 228 18.29 3.44 -5.10
CA ALA A 228 19.04 4.60 -5.59
C ALA A 228 20.42 4.25 -6.13
N LEU A 229 21.09 3.24 -5.57
CA LEU A 229 22.40 2.78 -6.05
C LEU A 229 22.30 1.99 -7.36
N ASP A 230 21.17 1.30 -7.59
CA ASP A 230 20.95 0.48 -8.79
C ASP A 230 20.41 1.30 -9.99
N LEU A 231 20.06 2.58 -9.78
CA LEU A 231 19.46 3.43 -10.81
C LEU A 231 20.35 3.83 -12.01
N PRO A 232 21.71 3.78 -12.04
CA PRO A 232 22.46 4.19 -13.22
C PRO A 232 22.81 3.07 -14.20
N GLN A 233 22.30 1.86 -14.06
CA GLN A 233 22.62 0.76 -14.97
C GLN A 233 21.44 0.39 -15.87
N PRO A 234 21.64 0.28 -17.21
CA PRO A 234 20.61 -0.20 -18.12
C PRO A 234 20.45 -1.71 -17.99
N GLY A 235 19.45 -2.15 -17.23
CA GLY A 235 19.11 -3.56 -17.13
C GLY A 235 18.22 -3.88 -15.93
N VAL A 236 16.95 -4.08 -16.22
CA VAL A 236 15.93 -4.55 -15.25
C VAL A 236 16.34 -5.88 -14.59
N GLU A 237 17.26 -6.62 -15.19
CA GLU A 237 17.73 -7.93 -14.73
C GLU A 237 18.51 -7.87 -13.40
N HIS A 238 19.29 -6.82 -13.16
CA HIS A 238 20.08 -6.68 -11.93
C HIS A 238 19.21 -6.33 -10.70
N PHE A 239 18.15 -5.56 -10.88
CA PHE A 239 17.21 -5.18 -9.82
C PHE A 239 16.50 -6.40 -9.21
N MET A 240 16.10 -7.36 -10.03
CA MET A 240 15.41 -8.57 -9.59
C MET A 240 16.35 -9.56 -8.88
N CYS A 241 17.62 -9.60 -9.24
CA CYS A 241 18.59 -10.55 -8.67
C CYS A 241 19.04 -10.13 -7.26
N ASN A 242 19.26 -8.85 -7.01
CA ASN A 242 19.71 -8.34 -5.71
C ASN A 242 18.61 -8.36 -4.66
N LEU A 243 17.36 -8.05 -5.02
CA LEU A 243 16.21 -8.14 -4.10
C LEU A 243 16.04 -9.56 -3.55
N LYS A 244 16.24 -10.57 -4.40
CA LYS A 244 16.09 -11.98 -4.04
C LYS A 244 17.15 -12.45 -3.05
N THR A 245 18.39 -11.99 -3.20
CA THR A 245 19.51 -12.45 -2.37
C THR A 245 19.50 -11.81 -0.97
N GLU A 246 19.10 -10.56 -0.86
CA GLU A 246 19.21 -9.81 0.39
C GLU A 246 18.00 -10.01 1.33
N VAL A 247 16.80 -10.17 0.76
CA VAL A 247 15.62 -10.58 1.56
C VAL A 247 15.83 -11.96 2.19
N TYR A 248 16.45 -12.90 1.45
CA TYR A 248 16.75 -14.25 1.97
C TYR A 248 17.82 -14.25 3.08
N SER A 249 18.85 -13.40 2.97
CA SER A 249 19.94 -13.37 3.97
C SER A 249 19.52 -12.72 5.29
N ARG A 250 18.64 -11.72 5.27
CA ARG A 250 18.25 -10.95 6.46
C ARG A 250 17.00 -11.46 7.18
N THR A 251 16.04 -12.06 6.47
CA THR A 251 14.95 -12.78 7.13
C THR A 251 15.45 -13.97 7.92
N GLY A 252 16.52 -14.65 7.49
CA GLY A 252 17.19 -15.70 8.24
C GLY A 252 17.85 -15.21 9.53
N VAL A 253 18.42 -14.02 9.53
CA VAL A 253 19.08 -13.43 10.72
C VAL A 253 18.05 -12.91 11.73
N LEU A 254 16.95 -12.29 11.30
CA LEU A 254 15.89 -11.78 12.19
C LEU A 254 15.07 -12.89 12.85
N LEU A 255 14.88 -14.02 12.18
CA LEU A 255 14.18 -15.18 12.74
C LEU A 255 15.06 -16.00 13.72
N ALA A 256 16.38 -15.88 13.62
CA ALA A 256 17.33 -16.56 14.52
C ALA A 256 17.59 -15.80 15.82
N THR A 257 17.24 -14.50 15.89
CA THR A 257 17.43 -13.65 17.06
C THR A 257 16.16 -13.35 17.85
N MET A 258 15.00 -13.89 17.42
CA MET A 258 13.73 -13.87 18.13
C MET A 258 13.33 -15.25 18.66
#